data_3a8a898663e725ce641ce06d830fd2d1
#
_entry.id   3a8a898663e725ce641ce06d830fd2d1
#
_cell.length_a   1.000
_cell.length_b   1.000
_cell.length_c   1.000
_cell.angle_alpha   90.00
_cell.angle_beta   90.00
_cell.angle_gamma   90.00
#
_symmetry.space_group_name_H-M   'P 1'
#
loop_
_entity.id
_entity.type
_entity.pdbx_description
1 polymer ?
#
loop_
_entity_poly.entity_id
_entity_poly.type
_entity_poly.pdbx_seq_one_letter_code
_entity_poly.pdbx_strand_id
1 'polypeptide(L)'
;IASQENKTALYVYDLENGSGSLIKKIEAPGGKGGLSSPTLVDKDLDGTVDIAYAGDRGGNMYRFDLSSDKPSEWTVRTIFQGTKPITSAPAVSRLADKRVVIFGTGSDLSEEDVVGKDQQYIYGIFDDDKGTVKVTVQNGTGGGLLEQVLSEENKTLFLNKGSDGSGSKGWVVKLKEGGRVTVKPT
;
A
#
# COMPACT_ATOMS: atom_id res chain seq x y z
N ILE A 1 -2.63 -4.13 14.42
CA ILE A 1 -1.54 -5.06 14.72
C ILE A 1 -1.51 -6.14 13.66
N ALA A 2 -0.31 -6.42 13.15
CA ALA A 2 -0.07 -7.34 12.04
C ALA A 2 -0.31 -8.80 12.41
N SER A 3 -0.62 -9.56 11.41
CA SER A 3 -1.15 -10.91 11.43
C SER A 3 -0.13 -12.00 11.78
N GLN A 4 -0.67 -13.12 12.21
CA GLN A 4 0.01 -14.41 12.31
C GLN A 4 0.37 -14.95 10.91
N GLU A 5 1.29 -15.92 10.87
CA GLU A 5 1.70 -16.64 9.67
C GLU A 5 0.52 -17.01 8.76
N ASN A 6 0.65 -16.67 7.48
CA ASN A 6 -0.29 -16.96 6.39
C ASN A 6 -1.69 -16.31 6.44
N LYS A 7 -1.96 -15.39 7.36
CA LYS A 7 -3.20 -14.61 7.36
C LYS A 7 -2.89 -13.11 7.43
N THR A 8 -3.56 -12.34 6.61
CA THR A 8 -3.48 -10.89 6.61
C THR A 8 -4.74 -10.33 7.26
N ALA A 9 -4.61 -9.62 8.38
CA ALA A 9 -5.75 -9.06 9.10
C ALA A 9 -5.41 -7.74 9.79
N LEU A 10 -6.39 -6.83 9.81
CA LEU A 10 -6.39 -5.63 10.62
C LEU A 10 -7.17 -5.88 11.90
N TYR A 11 -6.57 -5.54 13.04
CA TYR A 11 -7.21 -5.64 14.35
C TYR A 11 -7.46 -4.23 14.89
N VAL A 12 -8.69 -3.97 15.31
CA VAL A 12 -9.11 -2.70 15.94
C VAL A 12 -9.49 -2.96 17.38
N TYR A 13 -8.88 -2.23 18.29
CA TYR A 13 -9.08 -2.37 19.74
C TYR A 13 -9.64 -1.09 20.35
N ASP A 14 -10.50 -1.23 21.35
CA ASP A 14 -10.91 -0.15 22.22
C ASP A 14 -9.88 0.04 23.35
N LEU A 15 -9.38 1.26 23.50
CA LEU A 15 -8.42 1.62 24.53
C LEU A 15 -9.00 2.52 25.62
N GLU A 16 -10.24 3.01 25.47
CA GLU A 16 -10.83 3.99 26.41
C GLU A 16 -10.97 3.46 27.83
N ASN A 17 -11.27 2.18 27.98
CA ASN A 17 -11.49 1.58 29.30
C ASN A 17 -10.25 0.86 29.88
N GLY A 18 -9.07 1.06 29.29
CA GLY A 18 -7.81 0.48 29.76
C GLY A 18 -7.71 -1.04 29.64
N SER A 19 -8.74 -1.72 29.16
CA SER A 19 -8.78 -3.18 29.00
C SER A 19 -8.32 -3.68 27.63
N GLY A 20 -8.23 -2.80 26.63
CA GLY A 20 -7.79 -3.16 25.28
C GLY A 20 -8.68 -4.22 24.63
N SER A 21 -10.00 -4.08 24.71
CA SER A 21 -10.92 -5.04 24.12
C SER A 21 -10.92 -5.00 22.59
N LEU A 22 -10.95 -6.18 21.96
CA LEU A 22 -11.02 -6.29 20.51
C LEU A 22 -12.41 -5.88 20.01
N ILE A 23 -12.49 -4.79 19.24
CA ILE A 23 -13.71 -4.35 18.57
C ILE A 23 -13.98 -5.21 17.33
N LYS A 24 -12.98 -5.34 16.45
CA LYS A 24 -13.12 -6.06 15.18
C LYS A 24 -11.79 -6.60 14.70
N LYS A 25 -11.84 -7.79 14.13
CA LYS A 25 -10.80 -8.37 13.27
C LYS A 25 -11.33 -8.37 11.82
N ILE A 26 -10.59 -7.79 10.90
CA ILE A 26 -10.94 -7.74 9.48
C ILE A 26 -9.88 -8.51 8.71
N GLU A 27 -10.23 -9.71 8.22
CA GLU A 27 -9.33 -10.55 7.44
C GLU A 27 -9.38 -10.13 5.96
N ALA A 28 -8.20 -9.91 5.36
CA ALA A 28 -8.08 -9.62 3.95
C ALA A 28 -8.12 -10.93 3.13
N PRO A 29 -9.01 -11.04 2.14
CA PRO A 29 -9.12 -12.26 1.33
C PRO A 29 -7.84 -12.47 0.50
N GLY A 30 -7.31 -13.69 0.54
CA GLY A 30 -6.12 -14.08 -0.23
C GLY A 30 -4.81 -13.49 0.27
N GLY A 31 -4.80 -12.93 1.48
CA GLY A 31 -3.61 -12.38 2.10
C GLY A 31 -2.53 -13.44 2.35
N LYS A 32 -1.28 -13.04 2.23
CA LYS A 32 -0.09 -13.91 2.42
C LYS A 32 0.60 -13.71 3.77
N GLY A 33 -0.04 -12.96 4.68
CA GLY A 33 0.49 -12.65 6.00
C GLY A 33 1.40 -11.42 6.02
N GLY A 34 1.74 -10.99 7.23
CA GLY A 34 2.66 -9.87 7.43
C GLY A 34 2.10 -8.53 6.97
N LEU A 35 0.87 -8.18 7.40
CA LEU A 35 0.32 -6.85 7.15
C LEU A 35 1.25 -5.78 7.73
N SER A 36 1.68 -4.83 6.90
CA SER A 36 2.49 -3.69 7.32
C SER A 36 1.68 -2.70 8.15
N SER A 37 2.35 -1.71 8.75
CA SER A 37 1.67 -0.64 9.48
C SER A 37 0.68 0.07 8.56
N PRO A 38 -0.57 0.31 9.02
CA PRO A 38 -1.56 1.01 8.22
C PRO A 38 -1.30 2.52 8.18
N THR A 39 -1.73 3.15 7.10
CA THR A 39 -1.91 4.60 7.03
C THR A 39 -3.40 4.90 7.09
N LEU A 40 -3.77 5.76 8.03
CA LEU A 40 -5.15 6.08 8.35
C LEU A 40 -5.56 7.38 7.66
N VAL A 41 -6.80 7.42 7.18
CA VAL A 41 -7.38 8.58 6.49
C VAL A 41 -8.74 8.90 7.10
N ASP A 42 -8.86 10.13 7.55
CA ASP A 42 -10.11 10.79 7.86
C ASP A 42 -10.57 11.48 6.56
N LYS A 43 -11.64 11.01 5.98
CA LYS A 43 -12.08 11.39 4.64
C LYS A 43 -12.84 12.72 4.61
N ASP A 44 -13.68 12.93 5.61
CA ASP A 44 -14.57 14.07 5.74
C ASP A 44 -14.10 15.11 6.77
N LEU A 45 -12.98 14.83 7.46
CA LEU A 45 -12.34 15.68 8.45
C LEU A 45 -13.19 15.90 9.71
N ASP A 46 -13.92 14.87 10.11
CA ASP A 46 -14.72 14.87 11.34
C ASP A 46 -13.93 14.44 12.58
N GLY A 47 -12.68 14.03 12.41
CA GLY A 47 -11.79 13.54 13.47
C GLY A 47 -11.84 12.02 13.64
N THR A 48 -12.66 11.32 12.86
CA THR A 48 -12.78 9.86 12.88
C THR A 48 -12.08 9.23 11.67
N VAL A 49 -11.52 8.05 11.85
CA VAL A 49 -10.84 7.34 10.77
C VAL A 49 -11.87 6.59 9.92
N ASP A 50 -11.92 6.91 8.63
CA ASP A 50 -12.79 6.25 7.65
C ASP A 50 -12.12 5.13 6.87
N ILE A 51 -10.83 5.29 6.59
CA ILE A 51 -10.10 4.39 5.69
C ILE A 51 -8.74 4.07 6.30
N ALA A 52 -8.34 2.80 6.17
CA ALA A 52 -6.97 2.37 6.43
C ALA A 52 -6.39 1.70 5.18
N TYR A 53 -5.15 2.04 4.83
CA TYR A 53 -4.39 1.39 3.77
C TYR A 53 -3.22 0.66 4.38
N ALA A 54 -3.03 -0.60 4.00
CA ALA A 54 -1.88 -1.40 4.42
C ALA A 54 -1.54 -2.47 3.38
N GLY A 55 -0.25 -2.72 3.21
CA GLY A 55 0.26 -3.77 2.33
C GLY A 55 0.63 -5.04 3.08
N ASP A 56 0.86 -6.13 2.35
CA ASP A 56 1.33 -7.38 2.92
C ASP A 56 2.61 -7.91 2.27
N ARG A 57 3.20 -8.94 2.87
CA ARG A 57 4.41 -9.58 2.33
C ARG A 57 4.19 -10.32 1.02
N GLY A 58 2.94 -10.62 0.68
CA GLY A 58 2.59 -11.23 -0.60
C GLY A 58 2.53 -10.24 -1.76
N GLY A 59 2.67 -8.94 -1.49
CA GLY A 59 2.67 -7.88 -2.50
C GLY A 59 1.28 -7.30 -2.80
N ASN A 60 0.32 -7.49 -1.90
CA ASN A 60 -1.00 -6.88 -2.02
C ASN A 60 -1.08 -5.59 -1.22
N MET A 61 -1.83 -4.61 -1.72
CA MET A 61 -2.25 -3.42 -0.98
C MET A 61 -3.76 -3.46 -0.78
N TYR A 62 -4.17 -3.28 0.47
CA TYR A 62 -5.57 -3.36 0.90
C TYR A 62 -6.08 -1.98 1.31
N ARG A 63 -7.37 -1.76 1.05
CA ARG A 63 -8.16 -0.67 1.59
C ARG A 63 -9.22 -1.23 2.51
N PHE A 64 -9.16 -0.83 3.76
CA PHE A 64 -10.16 -1.14 4.79
C PHE A 64 -11.11 0.05 4.89
N ASP A 65 -12.41 -0.19 4.74
CA ASP A 65 -13.47 0.80 4.94
C ASP A 65 -13.99 0.71 6.37
N LEU A 66 -13.75 1.76 7.13
CA LEU A 66 -14.08 1.87 8.55
C LEU A 66 -15.09 3.00 8.79
N SER A 67 -15.74 3.53 7.75
CA SER A 67 -16.59 4.71 7.80
C SER A 67 -17.94 4.50 8.48
N SER A 68 -18.37 3.26 8.68
CA SER A 68 -19.62 2.97 9.41
C SER A 68 -19.42 3.04 10.91
N ASP A 69 -20.38 3.63 11.64
CA ASP A 69 -20.43 3.58 13.11
C ASP A 69 -20.61 2.17 13.66
N LYS A 70 -20.97 1.22 12.79
CA LYS A 70 -21.13 -0.19 13.14
C LYS A 70 -19.94 -1.00 12.67
N PRO A 71 -19.09 -1.50 13.57
CA PRO A 71 -17.93 -2.32 13.19
C PRO A 71 -18.28 -3.59 12.38
N SER A 72 -19.51 -4.09 12.48
CA SER A 72 -19.99 -5.23 11.68
C SER A 72 -20.08 -4.94 10.19
N GLU A 73 -20.18 -3.67 9.79
CA GLU A 73 -20.29 -3.20 8.42
C GLU A 73 -18.93 -2.84 7.79
N TRP A 74 -17.84 -2.85 8.58
CA TRP A 74 -16.51 -2.58 8.07
C TRP A 74 -16.07 -3.66 7.08
N THR A 75 -15.47 -3.23 5.98
CA THR A 75 -15.10 -4.08 4.85
C THR A 75 -13.64 -3.91 4.45
N VAL A 76 -13.15 -4.83 3.63
CA VAL A 76 -11.81 -4.76 3.05
C VAL A 76 -11.85 -5.14 1.57
N ARG A 77 -11.07 -4.44 0.75
CA ARG A 77 -10.83 -4.82 -0.65
C ARG A 77 -9.36 -4.68 -1.01
N THR A 78 -8.93 -5.50 -1.95
CA THR A 78 -7.60 -5.39 -2.55
C THR A 78 -7.63 -4.33 -3.64
N ILE A 79 -6.80 -3.29 -3.51
CA ILE A 79 -6.66 -2.23 -4.53
C ILE A 79 -5.48 -2.46 -5.47
N PHE A 80 -4.48 -3.23 -5.02
CA PHE A 80 -3.31 -3.59 -5.81
C PHE A 80 -2.89 -5.04 -5.52
N GLN A 81 -2.50 -5.73 -6.55
CA GLN A 81 -2.00 -7.10 -6.48
C GLN A 81 -0.69 -7.20 -7.27
N GLY A 82 0.39 -7.43 -6.56
CA GLY A 82 1.71 -7.70 -7.08
C GLY A 82 2.30 -8.99 -6.52
N THR A 83 3.61 -9.13 -6.60
CA THR A 83 4.34 -10.32 -6.13
C THR A 83 5.53 -9.99 -5.23
N LYS A 84 5.86 -8.71 -5.07
CA LYS A 84 6.99 -8.26 -4.26
C LYS A 84 6.49 -7.75 -2.90
N PRO A 85 7.20 -8.05 -1.79
CA PRO A 85 6.73 -7.73 -0.44
C PRO A 85 6.56 -6.22 -0.24
N ILE A 86 5.53 -5.84 0.52
CA ILE A 86 5.27 -4.48 0.97
C ILE A 86 5.40 -4.49 2.49
N THR A 87 6.49 -3.94 3.02
CA THR A 87 6.84 -4.04 4.43
C THR A 87 6.75 -2.72 5.20
N SER A 88 6.52 -1.61 4.48
CA SER A 88 6.36 -0.28 5.08
C SER A 88 4.95 0.28 4.87
N ALA A 89 4.55 1.22 5.73
CA ALA A 89 3.28 1.92 5.59
C ALA A 89 3.25 2.73 4.28
N PRO A 90 2.12 2.78 3.56
CA PRO A 90 1.98 3.65 2.40
C PRO A 90 1.86 5.13 2.81
N ALA A 91 2.24 6.04 1.92
CA ALA A 91 1.82 7.43 1.97
C ALA A 91 0.53 7.62 1.17
N VAL A 92 -0.33 8.52 1.62
CA VAL A 92 -1.59 8.82 0.94
C VAL A 92 -1.67 10.32 0.67
N SER A 93 -1.88 10.68 -0.58
CA SER A 93 -2.11 12.07 -1.01
C SER A 93 -3.51 12.22 -1.57
N ARG A 94 -4.21 13.29 -1.18
CA ARG A 94 -5.54 13.61 -1.70
C ARG A 94 -5.41 14.45 -2.96
N LEU A 95 -6.07 14.01 -4.03
CA LEU A 95 -6.33 14.78 -5.24
C LEU A 95 -7.80 15.24 -5.23
N ALA A 96 -8.20 16.05 -6.21
CA ALA A 96 -9.53 16.64 -6.26
C ALA A 96 -10.67 15.60 -6.24
N ASP A 97 -10.50 14.48 -6.96
CA ASP A 97 -11.54 13.46 -7.19
C ASP A 97 -11.12 12.05 -6.73
N LYS A 98 -9.89 11.89 -6.24
CA LYS A 98 -9.32 10.58 -5.87
C LYS A 98 -8.19 10.74 -4.87
N ARG A 99 -7.64 9.61 -4.41
CA ARG A 99 -6.41 9.56 -3.62
C ARG A 99 -5.33 8.87 -4.41
N VAL A 100 -4.08 9.23 -4.13
CA VAL A 100 -2.91 8.47 -4.56
C VAL A 100 -2.35 7.75 -3.36
N VAL A 101 -2.28 6.43 -3.45
CA VAL A 101 -1.66 5.56 -2.45
C VAL A 101 -0.26 5.22 -2.95
N ILE A 102 0.77 5.74 -2.27
CA ILE A 102 2.17 5.62 -2.67
C ILE A 102 2.87 4.63 -1.74
N PHE A 103 3.49 3.62 -2.31
CA PHE A 103 4.22 2.61 -1.56
C PHE A 103 5.35 2.01 -2.37
N GLY A 104 6.33 1.48 -1.67
CA GLY A 104 7.42 0.75 -2.31
C GLY A 104 7.40 -0.73 -1.97
N THR A 105 8.16 -1.50 -2.72
CA THR A 105 8.38 -2.91 -2.46
C THR A 105 9.80 -3.16 -1.96
N GLY A 106 9.98 -4.26 -1.25
CA GLY A 106 11.23 -4.72 -0.68
C GLY A 106 11.08 -5.14 0.78
N SER A 107 12.07 -5.85 1.26
CA SER A 107 12.17 -6.29 2.65
C SER A 107 13.63 -6.26 3.09
N ASP A 108 13.86 -6.02 4.37
CA ASP A 108 15.14 -6.14 5.06
C ASP A 108 14.98 -6.88 6.41
N LEU A 109 13.95 -7.72 6.49
CA LEU A 109 13.55 -8.41 7.70
C LEU A 109 14.36 -9.70 7.95
N SER A 110 15.11 -10.18 6.96
CA SER A 110 15.99 -11.34 7.05
C SER A 110 17.36 -11.07 6.43
N GLU A 111 18.34 -11.88 6.75
CA GLU A 111 19.70 -11.80 6.14
C GLU A 111 19.63 -12.04 4.62
N GLU A 112 18.74 -12.90 4.17
CA GLU A 112 18.52 -13.17 2.75
C GLU A 112 17.94 -11.94 2.02
N ASP A 113 17.07 -11.19 2.68
CA ASP A 113 16.54 -9.94 2.13
C ASP A 113 17.66 -8.91 1.94
N VAL A 114 18.58 -8.79 2.87
CA VAL A 114 19.66 -7.79 2.84
C VAL A 114 20.60 -7.99 1.66
N VAL A 115 20.94 -9.25 1.32
CA VAL A 115 21.81 -9.57 0.19
C VAL A 115 21.05 -9.73 -1.13
N GLY A 116 19.72 -9.75 -1.08
CA GLY A 116 18.85 -9.91 -2.24
C GLY A 116 19.01 -8.76 -3.25
N LYS A 117 19.08 -9.12 -4.53
CA LYS A 117 19.17 -8.17 -5.65
C LYS A 117 17.90 -8.15 -6.50
N ASP A 118 16.82 -8.66 -5.97
CA ASP A 118 15.53 -8.70 -6.64
C ASP A 118 15.08 -7.31 -7.07
N GLN A 119 14.48 -7.24 -8.25
CA GLN A 119 13.92 -6.00 -8.76
C GLN A 119 12.76 -5.52 -7.90
N GLN A 120 12.84 -4.30 -7.38
CA GLN A 120 11.82 -3.66 -6.58
C GLN A 120 11.28 -2.41 -7.28
N TYR A 121 10.14 -1.92 -6.79
CA TYR A 121 9.35 -0.87 -7.44
C TYR A 121 8.80 0.12 -6.42
N ILE A 122 8.49 1.33 -6.90
CA ILE A 122 7.64 2.29 -6.20
C ILE A 122 6.38 2.47 -7.04
N TYR A 123 5.23 2.40 -6.40
CA TYR A 123 3.91 2.54 -7.01
C TYR A 123 3.18 3.76 -6.47
N GLY A 124 2.44 4.43 -7.33
CA GLY A 124 1.41 5.39 -6.96
C GLY A 124 0.10 4.95 -7.59
N ILE A 125 -0.81 4.42 -6.79
CA ILE A 125 -2.08 3.84 -7.23
C ILE A 125 -3.21 4.83 -6.96
N PHE A 126 -4.02 5.10 -7.97
CA PHE A 126 -5.23 5.90 -7.78
C PHE A 126 -6.31 5.05 -7.11
N ASP A 127 -6.87 5.58 -6.05
CA ASP A 127 -8.03 5.02 -5.38
C ASP A 127 -9.18 6.03 -5.38
N ASP A 128 -10.35 5.58 -5.83
CA ASP A 128 -11.59 6.31 -5.73
C ASP A 128 -12.53 5.65 -4.71
N ASP A 129 -13.50 6.41 -4.21
CA ASP A 129 -14.48 5.90 -3.25
C ASP A 129 -15.55 5.00 -3.88
N LYS A 130 -15.53 4.82 -5.20
CA LYS A 130 -16.51 4.02 -5.96
C LYS A 130 -16.22 2.52 -5.89
N GLY A 131 -15.07 2.14 -5.36
CA GLY A 131 -14.73 0.73 -5.11
C GLY A 131 -14.41 -0.10 -6.35
N THR A 132 -14.13 0.54 -7.48
CA THR A 132 -13.95 -0.15 -8.76
C THR A 132 -12.48 -0.39 -9.14
N VAL A 133 -11.55 0.32 -8.50
CA VAL A 133 -10.15 0.28 -8.89
C VAL A 133 -9.45 -0.91 -8.24
N LYS A 134 -8.97 -1.82 -9.07
CA LYS A 134 -7.98 -2.84 -8.72
C LYS A 134 -6.89 -2.84 -9.78
N VAL A 135 -5.65 -2.75 -9.35
CA VAL A 135 -4.46 -2.86 -10.20
C VAL A 135 -3.83 -4.22 -9.99
N THR A 136 -3.61 -4.96 -11.05
CA THR A 136 -2.84 -6.21 -11.03
C THR A 136 -1.65 -6.05 -11.95
N VAL A 137 -0.44 -6.23 -11.43
CA VAL A 137 0.80 -6.13 -12.18
C VAL A 137 1.39 -7.51 -12.46
N GLN A 138 2.02 -7.63 -13.63
CA GLN A 138 2.83 -8.79 -14.01
C GLN A 138 4.29 -8.34 -14.13
N ASN A 139 5.19 -9.03 -13.46
CA ASN A 139 6.61 -8.64 -13.42
C ASN A 139 6.84 -7.16 -13.02
N GLY A 140 5.99 -6.67 -12.11
CA GLY A 140 6.11 -5.32 -11.54
C GLY A 140 5.46 -4.19 -12.33
N THR A 141 5.03 -4.41 -13.57
CA THR A 141 4.46 -3.37 -14.45
C THR A 141 3.11 -3.78 -15.05
N GLY A 142 2.50 -2.89 -15.82
CA GLY A 142 1.20 -3.12 -16.44
C GLY A 142 0.03 -2.67 -15.56
N GLY A 143 -1.14 -3.28 -15.74
CA GLY A 143 -2.33 -3.01 -14.93
C GLY A 143 -2.92 -1.60 -15.05
N GLY A 144 -2.59 -0.86 -16.11
CA GLY A 144 -3.03 0.54 -16.31
C GLY A 144 -2.12 1.57 -15.65
N LEU A 145 -0.92 1.16 -15.22
CA LEU A 145 0.11 2.05 -14.68
C LEU A 145 1.02 2.56 -15.78
N LEU A 146 1.38 3.85 -15.71
CA LEU A 146 2.44 4.40 -16.52
C LEU A 146 3.79 4.10 -15.88
N GLU A 147 4.71 3.50 -16.62
CA GLU A 147 6.08 3.31 -16.18
C GLU A 147 6.87 4.60 -16.30
N GLN A 148 7.38 5.07 -15.16
CA GLN A 148 8.31 6.20 -15.09
C GLN A 148 9.74 5.66 -14.96
N VAL A 149 10.64 6.13 -15.81
CA VAL A 149 12.03 5.69 -15.83
C VAL A 149 12.89 6.66 -15.03
N LEU A 150 13.66 6.12 -14.07
CA LEU A 150 14.72 6.86 -13.41
C LEU A 150 15.97 6.85 -14.29
N SER A 151 16.40 8.02 -14.76
CA SER A 151 17.71 8.20 -15.40
C SER A 151 18.67 8.87 -14.44
N GLU A 152 19.95 8.52 -14.53
CA GLU A 152 21.03 9.14 -13.77
C GLU A 152 21.93 9.94 -14.68
N GLU A 153 22.05 11.21 -14.40
CA GLU A 153 22.98 12.11 -15.08
C GLU A 153 23.72 12.94 -14.02
N ASN A 154 25.04 12.95 -14.07
CA ASN A 154 25.89 13.70 -13.15
C ASN A 154 25.57 13.47 -11.66
N LYS A 155 25.32 12.22 -11.25
CA LYS A 155 24.89 11.80 -9.89
C LYS A 155 23.53 12.36 -9.45
N THR A 156 22.73 12.86 -10.37
CA THR A 156 21.34 13.30 -10.12
C THR A 156 20.37 12.33 -10.75
N LEU A 157 19.32 11.95 -10.01
CA LEU A 157 18.24 11.11 -10.52
C LEU A 157 17.13 11.99 -11.08
N PHE A 158 16.71 11.70 -12.30
CA PHE A 158 15.60 12.37 -12.98
C PHE A 158 14.49 11.39 -13.29
N LEU A 159 13.25 11.79 -13.05
CA LEU A 159 12.09 11.14 -13.65
C LEU A 159 11.95 11.59 -15.10
N ASN A 160 11.71 10.64 -16.00
CA ASN A 160 11.50 10.96 -17.41
C ASN A 160 10.22 11.78 -17.58
N LYS A 161 10.36 13.02 -18.06
CA LYS A 161 9.25 13.98 -18.24
C LYS A 161 8.45 13.76 -19.54
N GLY A 162 8.53 12.59 -20.16
CA GLY A 162 8.00 12.36 -21.50
C GLY A 162 6.49 12.19 -21.63
N SER A 163 5.72 12.28 -20.55
CA SER A 163 4.26 12.08 -20.59
C SER A 163 3.60 12.73 -19.37
N ASP A 164 2.28 12.71 -19.31
CA ASP A 164 1.44 13.29 -18.25
C ASP A 164 1.66 12.70 -16.83
N GLY A 165 2.74 11.99 -16.60
CA GLY A 165 3.21 11.53 -15.30
C GLY A 165 2.44 10.36 -14.70
N SER A 166 1.29 9.97 -15.23
CA SER A 166 0.47 8.88 -14.73
C SER A 166 -0.33 8.18 -15.82
N GLY A 167 -0.60 6.88 -15.63
CA GLY A 167 -1.56 6.13 -16.42
C GLY A 167 -2.99 6.30 -15.88
N SER A 168 -3.95 5.56 -16.43
CA SER A 168 -5.36 5.61 -16.01
C SER A 168 -5.55 5.19 -14.54
N LYS A 169 -4.66 4.33 -14.02
CA LYS A 169 -4.72 3.79 -12.65
C LYS A 169 -3.55 4.19 -11.76
N GLY A 170 -2.62 5.01 -12.28
CA GLY A 170 -1.46 5.49 -11.54
C GLY A 170 -0.16 5.31 -12.30
N TRP A 171 0.92 5.15 -11.55
CA TRP A 171 2.27 5.08 -12.10
C TRP A 171 3.13 4.06 -11.33
N VAL A 172 4.23 3.66 -11.96
CA VAL A 172 5.24 2.78 -11.37
C VAL A 172 6.64 3.27 -11.73
N VAL A 173 7.55 3.19 -10.76
CA VAL A 173 8.98 3.45 -10.92
C VAL A 173 9.74 2.18 -10.61
N LYS A 174 10.60 1.75 -11.53
CA LYS A 174 11.53 0.65 -11.33
C LYS A 174 12.77 1.15 -10.59
N LEU A 175 13.10 0.52 -9.47
CA LEU A 175 14.29 0.85 -8.71
C LEU A 175 15.54 0.26 -9.36
N LYS A 176 16.73 0.79 -9.04
CA LYS A 176 18.00 0.17 -9.39
C LYS A 176 18.14 -1.19 -8.72
N GLU A 177 18.98 -2.05 -9.28
CA GLU A 177 19.31 -3.36 -8.70
C GLU A 177 19.74 -3.23 -7.24
N GLY A 178 19.13 -4.03 -6.36
CA GLY A 178 19.34 -3.97 -4.91
C GLY A 178 18.64 -2.83 -4.19
N GLY A 179 18.03 -1.88 -4.92
CA GLY A 179 17.20 -0.83 -4.33
C GLY A 179 15.90 -1.39 -3.78
N ARG A 180 15.49 -0.92 -2.60
CA ARG A 180 14.25 -1.37 -1.92
C ARG A 180 13.67 -0.26 -1.07
N VAL A 181 12.37 -0.38 -0.73
CA VAL A 181 11.68 0.57 0.15
C VAL A 181 11.27 -0.15 1.43
N THR A 182 11.86 0.25 2.53
CA THR A 182 11.64 -0.34 3.87
C THR A 182 11.10 0.66 4.88
N VAL A 183 10.95 1.91 4.46
CA VAL A 183 10.38 3.00 5.26
C VAL A 183 9.21 3.65 4.54
N LYS A 184 8.31 4.28 5.30
CA LYS A 184 7.17 5.00 4.74
C LYS A 184 7.64 6.14 3.84
N PRO A 185 7.11 6.28 2.61
CA PRO A 185 7.34 7.44 1.75
C PRO A 185 6.84 8.73 2.43
N THR A 186 7.53 9.84 2.21
CA THR A 186 7.17 11.17 2.74
C THR A 186 6.94 12.15 1.60
#